data_da2ad5725c064b3afac1c694a1396778
#
_entry.id   da2ad5725c064b3afac1c694a1396778
#
_cell.length_a   1.000
_cell.length_b   1.000
_cell.length_c   1.000
_cell.angle_alpha   90.00
_cell.angle_beta   90.00
_cell.angle_gamma   90.00
#
_symmetry.space_group_name_H-M   'P 1'
#
loop_
_entity.id
_entity.type
_entity.pdbx_description
1 polymer ?
#
loop_
_entity_poly.entity_id
_entity_poly.type
_entity_poly.pdbx_seq_one_letter_code
_entity_poly.pdbx_strand_id
1 'polypeptide(L)'
;EQLAERHVIANLQDLLEKARGQVAKIFYCPFHPFDPGFPELKKGGPACEGLRGIEMDMEADWGTGAWLRGTPGPEIIKELTPQPGDVVVEGKKTLDAFHSTGLDYYLRANEIEYVAFTGFHTDWCVESSARSAYDKGYRVIVINDCTATDTQEEQDFCEKWIFPKIGKVIHIPQRLGKIV
;
A
#
# COMPACT_ATOMS: atom_id res chain seq x y z
N GLU A 1 5.28 14.98 5.65
CA GLU A 1 4.62 16.27 5.31
C GLU A 1 3.28 16.00 4.65
N GLN A 2 3.21 15.42 3.46
CA GLN A 2 1.99 15.11 2.71
C GLN A 2 0.95 14.28 3.50
N LEU A 3 1.35 13.29 4.28
CA LEU A 3 0.44 12.51 5.13
C LEU A 3 -0.37 13.38 6.10
N ALA A 4 0.27 14.41 6.66
CA ALA A 4 -0.37 15.35 7.59
C ALA A 4 -1.23 16.38 6.85
N GLU A 5 -0.72 16.99 5.80
CA GLU A 5 -1.41 18.02 5.01
C GLU A 5 -2.69 17.48 4.37
N ARG A 6 -2.67 16.25 3.89
CA ARG A 6 -3.81 15.58 3.27
C ARG A 6 -4.71 14.86 4.29
N HIS A 7 -4.38 14.90 5.59
CA HIS A 7 -5.11 14.19 6.66
C HIS A 7 -5.28 12.68 6.42
N VAL A 8 -4.34 12.05 5.72
CA VAL A 8 -4.48 10.67 5.22
C VAL A 8 -4.77 9.68 6.34
N ILE A 9 -4.11 9.79 7.50
CA ILE A 9 -4.32 8.86 8.61
C ILE A 9 -5.75 8.99 9.17
N ALA A 10 -6.26 10.20 9.36
CA ALA A 10 -7.62 10.43 9.84
C ALA A 10 -8.66 9.92 8.81
N ASN A 11 -8.42 10.18 7.53
CA ASN A 11 -9.26 9.69 6.44
C ASN A 11 -9.28 8.15 6.39
N LEU A 12 -8.13 7.50 6.61
CA LEU A 12 -8.02 6.04 6.68
C LEU A 12 -8.77 5.47 7.88
N GLN A 13 -8.70 6.10 9.05
CA GLN A 13 -9.44 5.68 10.23
C GLN A 13 -10.95 5.69 9.97
N ASP A 14 -11.46 6.80 9.44
CA ASP A 14 -12.87 6.96 9.05
C ASP A 14 -13.31 5.94 8.00
N LEU A 15 -12.46 5.70 6.99
CA LEU A 15 -12.72 4.73 5.95
C LEU A 15 -12.80 3.31 6.51
N LEU A 16 -11.83 2.91 7.32
CA LEU A 16 -11.75 1.58 7.92
C LEU A 16 -12.94 1.31 8.86
N GLU A 17 -13.33 2.29 9.67
CA GLU A 17 -14.52 2.17 10.53
C GLU A 17 -15.79 1.90 9.70
N LYS A 18 -16.00 2.70 8.65
CA LYS A 18 -17.15 2.53 7.74
C LYS A 18 -17.10 1.22 6.97
N ALA A 19 -15.93 0.82 6.47
CA ALA A 19 -15.77 -0.42 5.73
C ALA A 19 -16.04 -1.65 6.59
N ARG A 20 -15.58 -1.67 7.84
CA ARG A 20 -15.83 -2.76 8.80
C ARG A 20 -17.32 -2.91 9.14
N GLY A 21 -18.09 -1.83 9.09
CA GLY A 21 -19.55 -1.85 9.26
C GLY A 21 -20.33 -2.38 8.07
N GLN A 22 -19.68 -2.72 6.96
CA GLN A 22 -20.28 -3.21 5.72
C GLN A 22 -19.68 -4.57 5.33
N VAL A 23 -20.03 -5.08 4.13
CA VAL A 23 -19.54 -6.37 3.61
C VAL A 23 -18.11 -6.25 3.00
N ALA A 24 -17.36 -5.23 3.36
CA ALA A 24 -16.01 -5.05 2.84
C ALA A 24 -14.98 -5.88 3.63
N LYS A 25 -14.07 -6.53 2.91
CA LYS A 25 -12.92 -7.23 3.48
C LYS A 25 -11.70 -6.32 3.46
N ILE A 26 -10.98 -6.22 4.57
CA ILE A 26 -9.83 -5.34 4.70
C ILE A 26 -8.56 -6.17 4.67
N PHE A 27 -7.63 -5.77 3.80
CA PHE A 27 -6.31 -6.37 3.65
C PHE A 27 -5.25 -5.31 3.91
N TYR A 28 -4.42 -5.56 4.89
CA TYR A 28 -3.21 -4.79 5.15
C TYR A 28 -2.06 -5.45 4.41
N CYS A 29 -1.34 -4.68 3.60
CA CYS A 29 -0.19 -5.15 2.83
C CYS A 29 1.08 -4.37 3.23
N PRO A 30 1.51 -4.47 4.51
CA PRO A 30 2.70 -3.77 4.96
C PRO A 30 3.94 -4.34 4.29
N PHE A 31 5.01 -3.56 4.29
CA PHE A 31 6.31 -4.07 3.86
C PHE A 31 6.79 -5.15 4.85
N HIS A 32 7.15 -6.32 4.35
CA HIS A 32 7.64 -7.41 5.20
C HIS A 32 9.12 -7.16 5.55
N PRO A 33 9.49 -7.09 6.84
CA PRO A 33 10.83 -6.73 7.26
C PRO A 33 11.89 -7.71 6.77
N PHE A 34 13.08 -7.22 6.55
CA PHE A 34 14.27 -8.03 6.33
C PHE A 34 14.85 -8.52 7.65
N ASP A 35 15.59 -9.62 7.63
CA ASP A 35 16.34 -10.08 8.79
C ASP A 35 17.66 -9.27 8.93
N PRO A 36 18.19 -9.10 10.16
CA PRO A 36 19.44 -8.38 10.39
C PRO A 36 20.58 -8.93 9.53
N GLY A 37 21.29 -8.02 8.87
CA GLY A 37 22.38 -8.36 7.95
C GLY A 37 21.92 -8.73 6.54
N PHE A 38 20.61 -8.67 6.24
CA PHE A 38 20.02 -8.94 4.93
C PHE A 38 20.48 -10.25 4.27
N PRO A 39 20.38 -11.40 4.98
CA PRO A 39 20.84 -12.67 4.44
C PRO A 39 20.09 -13.09 3.16
N GLU A 40 18.90 -12.54 2.93
CA GLU A 40 18.08 -12.77 1.75
C GLU A 40 18.58 -12.05 0.50
N LEU A 41 19.47 -11.06 0.64
CA LEU A 41 19.95 -10.22 -0.45
C LEU A 41 21.46 -10.38 -0.66
N LYS A 42 21.85 -10.48 -1.92
CA LYS A 42 23.26 -10.39 -2.27
C LYS A 42 23.69 -8.93 -2.24
N LYS A 43 24.67 -8.58 -1.40
CA LYS A 43 25.24 -7.22 -1.35
C LYS A 43 25.70 -6.78 -2.75
N GLY A 44 25.25 -5.59 -3.19
CA GLY A 44 25.53 -5.07 -4.55
C GLY A 44 24.80 -5.82 -5.68
N GLY A 45 23.82 -6.66 -5.37
CA GLY A 45 22.97 -7.29 -6.39
C GLY A 45 21.85 -6.36 -6.89
N PRO A 46 21.19 -6.71 -8.02
CA PRO A 46 20.14 -5.88 -8.64
C PRO A 46 19.00 -5.49 -7.70
N ALA A 47 18.62 -6.37 -6.77
CA ALA A 47 17.58 -6.07 -5.78
C ALA A 47 18.01 -4.95 -4.82
N CYS A 48 19.27 -4.95 -4.38
CA CYS A 48 19.82 -3.87 -3.54
C CYS A 48 19.93 -2.56 -4.32
N GLU A 49 20.31 -2.62 -5.59
CA GLU A 49 20.37 -1.43 -6.46
C GLU A 49 18.97 -0.87 -6.75
N GLY A 50 17.98 -1.73 -6.94
CA GLY A 50 16.57 -1.32 -7.08
C GLY A 50 16.04 -0.61 -5.83
N LEU A 51 16.39 -1.08 -4.65
CA LEU A 51 16.06 -0.43 -3.39
C LEU A 51 16.78 0.93 -3.22
N ARG A 52 17.98 1.10 -3.75
CA ARG A 52 18.66 2.42 -3.80
C ARG A 52 17.90 3.45 -4.64
N GLY A 53 17.23 3.03 -5.70
CA GLY A 53 16.41 3.91 -6.54
C GLY A 53 15.20 4.52 -5.83
N ILE A 54 14.87 4.00 -4.64
CA ILE A 54 13.77 4.50 -3.79
C ILE A 54 14.30 5.34 -2.62
N GLU A 55 15.39 6.07 -2.81
CA GLU A 55 16.06 6.84 -1.76
C GLU A 55 16.40 6.05 -0.48
N MET A 56 16.26 4.74 -0.52
CA MET A 56 16.78 3.86 0.50
C MET A 56 18.28 3.74 0.28
N ASP A 57 19.05 4.61 0.89
CA ASP A 57 20.49 4.41 1.01
C ASP A 57 20.71 3.16 1.86
N MET A 58 20.74 2.01 1.19
CA MET A 58 20.92 0.72 1.85
C MET A 58 22.23 0.67 2.66
N GLU A 59 23.24 1.48 2.31
CA GLU A 59 24.46 1.57 3.13
C GLU A 59 24.23 2.41 4.39
N ALA A 60 23.48 3.51 4.32
CA ALA A 60 23.07 4.26 5.49
C ALA A 60 21.94 3.53 6.25
N ASP A 61 20.95 2.99 5.55
CA ASP A 61 19.80 2.29 6.16
C ASP A 61 20.16 0.92 6.72
N TRP A 62 21.17 0.24 6.19
CA TRP A 62 21.73 -0.97 6.80
C TRP A 62 22.27 -0.68 8.21
N GLY A 63 22.69 0.54 8.49
CA GLY A 63 23.08 1.01 9.81
C GLY A 63 21.93 1.48 10.69
N THR A 64 20.83 1.99 10.11
CA THR A 64 19.65 2.50 10.87
C THR A 64 18.65 1.42 11.23
N GLY A 65 18.65 0.31 10.51
CA GLY A 65 17.70 -0.78 10.71
C GLY A 65 16.25 -0.44 10.33
N ALA A 66 16.02 0.60 9.54
CA ALA A 66 14.68 1.11 9.22
C ALA A 66 13.72 0.05 8.68
N TRP A 67 14.23 -0.96 7.97
CA TRP A 67 13.44 -2.02 7.35
C TRP A 67 13.71 -3.41 7.97
N LEU A 68 14.34 -3.43 9.14
CA LEU A 68 14.69 -4.69 9.81
C LEU A 68 13.58 -5.17 10.74
N ARG A 69 13.51 -6.47 10.89
CA ARG A 69 12.64 -7.11 11.88
C ARG A 69 12.96 -6.63 13.28
N GLY A 70 11.92 -6.22 14.00
CA GLY A 70 12.05 -5.70 15.36
C GLY A 70 12.36 -4.21 15.44
N THR A 71 12.31 -3.49 14.30
CA THR A 71 12.36 -2.03 14.26
C THR A 71 10.97 -1.45 13.96
N PRO A 72 10.70 -0.17 14.28
CA PRO A 72 9.38 0.43 14.06
C PRO A 72 9.01 0.63 12.59
N GLY A 73 10.00 0.71 11.67
CA GLY A 73 9.76 1.08 10.28
C GLY A 73 8.76 0.18 9.53
N PRO A 74 8.87 -1.15 9.60
CA PRO A 74 7.93 -2.06 8.94
C PRO A 74 6.60 -2.23 9.68
N GLU A 75 6.45 -1.69 10.88
CA GLU A 75 5.25 -1.91 11.69
C GLU A 75 4.08 -1.07 11.21
N ILE A 76 2.88 -1.64 11.33
CA ILE A 76 1.64 -0.88 11.11
C ILE A 76 1.50 0.10 12.26
N ILE A 77 1.29 1.37 11.94
CA ILE A 77 1.16 2.43 12.94
C ILE A 77 -0.04 2.18 13.86
N LYS A 78 0.07 2.64 15.09
CA LYS A 78 -0.93 2.43 16.14
C LYS A 78 -2.34 2.88 15.75
N GLU A 79 -2.43 3.98 15.02
CA GLU A 79 -3.68 4.59 14.56
C GLU A 79 -4.44 3.72 13.56
N LEU A 80 -3.76 2.80 12.88
CA LEU A 80 -4.32 1.91 11.86
C LEU A 80 -4.21 0.43 12.25
N THR A 81 -4.09 0.12 13.54
CA THR A 81 -3.97 -1.27 14.03
C THR A 81 -5.08 -2.17 13.47
N PRO A 82 -4.72 -3.32 12.85
CA PRO A 82 -5.68 -4.29 12.37
C PRO A 82 -6.62 -4.78 13.48
N GLN A 83 -7.89 -4.99 13.13
CA GLN A 83 -8.91 -5.50 14.05
C GLN A 83 -9.29 -6.95 13.71
N PRO A 84 -9.98 -7.66 14.61
CA PRO A 84 -10.49 -9.00 14.32
C PRO A 84 -11.33 -9.03 13.03
N GLY A 85 -10.94 -9.88 12.08
CA GLY A 85 -11.56 -9.97 10.75
C GLY A 85 -10.76 -9.30 9.64
N ASP A 86 -9.84 -8.38 9.96
CA ASP A 86 -8.88 -7.84 9.00
C ASP A 86 -7.79 -8.89 8.69
N VAL A 87 -7.26 -8.84 7.48
CA VAL A 87 -6.20 -9.75 7.02
C VAL A 87 -4.91 -8.98 6.86
N VAL A 88 -3.85 -9.41 7.55
CA VAL A 88 -2.50 -8.91 7.30
C VAL A 88 -1.81 -9.85 6.31
N VAL A 89 -1.47 -9.33 5.14
CA VAL A 89 -0.82 -10.07 4.06
C VAL A 89 0.68 -10.01 4.27
N GLU A 90 1.29 -11.17 4.48
CA GLU A 90 2.73 -11.29 4.71
C GLU A 90 3.52 -11.44 3.40
N GLY A 91 4.83 -11.22 3.49
CA GLY A 91 5.78 -11.54 2.42
C GLY A 91 6.07 -10.41 1.43
N LYS A 92 5.38 -9.28 1.49
CA LYS A 92 5.60 -8.15 0.58
C LYS A 92 6.97 -7.51 0.82
N LYS A 93 7.92 -7.77 -0.10
CA LYS A 93 9.27 -7.17 -0.10
C LYS A 93 9.52 -6.29 -1.34
N THR A 94 8.47 -5.95 -2.08
CA THR A 94 8.51 -5.11 -3.28
C THR A 94 7.42 -4.05 -3.23
N LEU A 95 7.37 -3.18 -4.20
CA LEU A 95 6.32 -2.15 -4.29
C LEU A 95 4.94 -2.76 -4.49
N ASP A 96 4.85 -3.79 -5.33
CA ASP A 96 3.61 -4.48 -5.66
C ASP A 96 3.16 -5.42 -4.52
N ALA A 97 1.93 -5.23 -4.04
CA ALA A 97 1.35 -6.06 -3.00
C ALA A 97 0.97 -7.47 -3.48
N PHE A 98 0.87 -7.71 -4.77
CA PHE A 98 0.60 -9.03 -5.35
C PHE A 98 1.87 -9.85 -5.52
N HIS A 99 3.01 -9.18 -5.68
CA HIS A 99 4.27 -9.87 -5.94
C HIS A 99 4.77 -10.59 -4.68
N SER A 100 5.00 -11.90 -4.81
CA SER A 100 5.52 -12.76 -3.72
C SER A 100 4.63 -12.84 -2.46
N THR A 101 3.32 -12.55 -2.60
CA THR A 101 2.36 -12.62 -1.48
C THR A 101 1.17 -13.53 -1.81
N GLY A 102 0.36 -13.84 -0.80
CA GLY A 102 -0.90 -14.55 -0.96
C GLY A 102 -2.09 -13.68 -1.35
N LEU A 103 -1.91 -12.38 -1.64
CA LEU A 103 -3.02 -11.45 -1.83
C LEU A 103 -4.00 -11.88 -2.93
N ASP A 104 -3.51 -12.24 -4.13
CA ASP A 104 -4.36 -12.68 -5.24
C ASP A 104 -5.21 -13.91 -4.85
N TYR A 105 -4.59 -14.87 -4.17
CA TYR A 105 -5.30 -16.04 -3.67
C TYR A 105 -6.40 -15.66 -2.68
N TYR A 106 -6.12 -14.78 -1.73
CA TYR A 106 -7.12 -14.34 -0.73
C TYR A 106 -8.28 -13.58 -1.38
N LEU A 107 -8.00 -12.69 -2.33
CA LEU A 107 -9.03 -11.95 -3.05
C LEU A 107 -9.96 -12.91 -3.82
N ARG A 108 -9.41 -13.85 -4.58
CA ARG A 108 -10.19 -14.84 -5.35
C ARG A 108 -10.95 -15.80 -4.45
N ALA A 109 -10.34 -16.27 -3.37
CA ALA A 109 -11.00 -17.17 -2.41
C ALA A 109 -12.18 -16.51 -1.67
N ASN A 110 -12.23 -15.18 -1.64
CA ASN A 110 -13.35 -14.40 -1.10
C ASN A 110 -14.24 -13.81 -2.20
N GLU A 111 -14.10 -14.24 -3.46
CA GLU A 111 -14.90 -13.80 -4.61
C GLU A 111 -14.91 -12.28 -4.82
N ILE A 112 -13.79 -11.62 -4.50
CA ILE A 112 -13.66 -10.17 -4.59
C ILE A 112 -13.39 -9.77 -6.04
N GLU A 113 -14.24 -8.93 -6.60
CA GLU A 113 -14.10 -8.36 -7.94
C GLU A 113 -13.56 -6.92 -7.90
N TYR A 114 -13.93 -6.15 -6.88
CA TYR A 114 -13.56 -4.75 -6.73
C TYR A 114 -12.51 -4.61 -5.64
N VAL A 115 -11.40 -3.95 -5.97
CA VAL A 115 -10.32 -3.69 -5.02
C VAL A 115 -10.08 -2.20 -4.90
N ALA A 116 -10.25 -1.67 -3.69
CA ALA A 116 -9.99 -0.28 -3.37
C ALA A 116 -8.59 -0.15 -2.77
N PHE A 117 -7.78 0.71 -3.36
CA PHE A 117 -6.39 0.97 -2.97
C PHE A 117 -6.28 2.24 -2.15
N THR A 118 -5.53 2.15 -1.07
CA THR A 118 -5.17 3.24 -0.16
C THR A 118 -3.74 3.06 0.33
N GLY A 119 -3.16 4.07 0.93
CA GLY A 119 -1.87 3.96 1.61
C GLY A 119 -0.79 4.90 1.08
N PHE A 120 0.44 4.58 1.38
CA PHE A 120 1.65 5.35 1.14
C PHE A 120 2.75 4.43 0.55
N HIS A 121 3.42 4.77 -0.51
CA HIS A 121 3.39 5.93 -1.41
C HIS A 121 2.43 5.72 -2.59
N THR A 122 1.78 6.81 -3.02
CA THR A 122 0.80 6.78 -4.11
C THR A 122 1.39 6.31 -5.44
N ASP A 123 2.52 6.86 -5.83
CA ASP A 123 3.25 6.62 -7.10
C ASP A 123 4.10 5.34 -7.10
N TRP A 124 4.21 4.67 -5.96
CA TRP A 124 5.00 3.45 -5.80
C TRP A 124 4.13 2.25 -5.47
N CYS A 125 3.91 2.01 -4.17
CA CYS A 125 3.21 0.81 -3.71
C CYS A 125 1.74 0.79 -4.15
N VAL A 126 1.06 1.95 -4.09
CA VAL A 126 -0.35 2.05 -4.49
C VAL A 126 -0.47 1.87 -6.00
N GLU A 127 0.31 2.61 -6.80
CA GLU A 127 0.29 2.52 -8.25
C GLU A 127 0.67 1.11 -8.74
N SER A 128 1.81 0.57 -8.28
CA SER A 128 2.27 -0.75 -8.69
C SER A 128 1.23 -1.84 -8.41
N SER A 129 0.62 -1.80 -7.22
CA SER A 129 -0.41 -2.77 -6.82
C SER A 129 -1.71 -2.59 -7.61
N ALA A 130 -2.10 -1.35 -7.89
CA ALA A 130 -3.28 -1.05 -8.68
C ALA A 130 -3.15 -1.53 -10.14
N ARG A 131 -1.97 -1.40 -10.76
CA ARG A 131 -1.67 -1.94 -12.09
C ARG A 131 -1.72 -3.46 -12.09
N SER A 132 -1.10 -4.11 -11.12
CA SER A 132 -1.17 -5.57 -10.99
C SER A 132 -2.60 -6.07 -10.80
N ALA A 133 -3.42 -5.38 -10.02
CA ALA A 133 -4.84 -5.71 -9.87
C ALA A 133 -5.58 -5.58 -11.21
N TYR A 134 -5.36 -4.49 -11.94
CA TYR A 134 -5.95 -4.28 -13.26
C TYR A 134 -5.58 -5.40 -14.24
N ASP A 135 -4.29 -5.74 -14.33
CA ASP A 135 -3.80 -6.79 -15.22
C ASP A 135 -4.33 -8.19 -14.83
N LYS A 136 -4.65 -8.41 -13.56
CA LYS A 136 -5.28 -9.62 -13.04
C LYS A 136 -6.81 -9.65 -13.23
N GLY A 137 -7.40 -8.59 -13.76
CA GLY A 137 -8.82 -8.49 -14.08
C GLY A 137 -9.70 -7.97 -12.92
N TYR A 138 -9.13 -7.42 -11.86
CA TYR A 138 -9.90 -6.76 -10.82
C TYR A 138 -10.41 -5.39 -11.28
N ARG A 139 -11.53 -4.96 -10.71
CA ARG A 139 -12.05 -3.60 -10.87
C ARG A 139 -11.39 -2.69 -9.85
N VAL A 140 -10.47 -1.86 -10.33
CA VAL A 140 -9.63 -1.00 -9.50
C VAL A 140 -10.37 0.28 -9.10
N ILE A 141 -10.27 0.62 -7.82
CA ILE A 141 -10.68 1.90 -7.25
C ILE A 141 -9.49 2.47 -6.48
N VAL A 142 -9.17 3.74 -6.65
CA VAL A 142 -8.22 4.44 -5.79
C VAL A 142 -8.95 5.49 -4.97
N ILE A 143 -8.82 5.42 -3.65
CA ILE A 143 -9.42 6.41 -2.74
C ILE A 143 -8.38 7.48 -2.48
N ASN A 144 -8.38 8.53 -3.31
CA ASN A 144 -7.29 9.50 -3.39
C ASN A 144 -7.02 10.25 -2.08
N ASP A 145 -8.06 10.55 -1.30
CA ASP A 145 -7.91 11.22 0.00
C ASP A 145 -7.30 10.31 1.09
N CYS A 146 -7.19 9.02 0.79
CA CYS A 146 -6.54 8.00 1.62
C CYS A 146 -5.19 7.56 1.07
N THR A 147 -4.59 8.34 0.16
CA THR A 147 -3.24 8.10 -0.37
C THR A 147 -2.39 9.35 -0.22
N ALA A 148 -1.08 9.17 -0.14
CA ALA A 148 -0.10 10.24 -0.20
C ALA A 148 1.22 9.71 -0.77
N THR A 149 2.02 10.63 -1.29
CA THR A 149 3.42 10.42 -1.69
C THR A 149 4.27 11.59 -1.20
N ASP A 150 5.49 11.75 -1.70
CA ASP A 150 6.42 12.74 -1.17
C ASP A 150 6.04 14.17 -1.58
N THR A 151 5.59 14.36 -2.82
CA THR A 151 5.23 15.69 -3.35
C THR A 151 3.80 15.73 -3.88
N GLN A 152 3.21 16.93 -3.90
CA GLN A 152 1.90 17.15 -4.51
C GLN A 152 1.92 16.93 -6.03
N GLU A 153 3.06 17.19 -6.69
CA GLU A 153 3.21 17.00 -8.13
C GLU A 153 3.09 15.51 -8.51
N GLU A 154 3.76 14.63 -7.77
CA GLU A 154 3.68 13.17 -7.96
C GLU A 154 2.27 12.65 -7.67
N GLN A 155 1.64 13.14 -6.59
CA GLN A 155 0.25 12.82 -6.28
C GLN A 155 -0.70 13.21 -7.41
N ASP A 156 -0.59 14.44 -7.90
CA ASP A 156 -1.39 14.97 -9.00
C ASP A 156 -1.15 14.20 -10.31
N PHE A 157 0.08 13.79 -10.56
CA PHE A 157 0.43 13.00 -11.72
C PHE A 157 -0.30 11.66 -11.72
N CYS A 158 -0.25 10.94 -10.61
CA CYS A 158 -0.92 9.66 -10.48
C CYS A 158 -2.44 9.80 -10.61
N GLU A 159 -3.04 10.78 -9.93
CA GLU A 159 -4.47 11.03 -9.96
C GLU A 159 -4.96 11.39 -11.36
N LYS A 160 -4.26 12.27 -12.07
CA LYS A 160 -4.69 12.80 -13.37
C LYS A 160 -4.36 11.87 -14.54
N TRP A 161 -3.20 11.21 -14.50
CA TRP A 161 -2.65 10.56 -15.68
C TRP A 161 -2.55 9.05 -15.59
N ILE A 162 -2.47 8.48 -14.38
CA ILE A 162 -2.27 7.05 -14.20
C ILE A 162 -3.58 6.34 -13.86
N PHE A 163 -4.15 6.67 -12.72
CA PHE A 163 -5.31 5.94 -12.18
C PHE A 163 -6.55 5.94 -13.08
N PRO A 164 -6.90 7.04 -13.81
CA PRO A 164 -8.04 7.03 -14.72
C PRO A 164 -7.92 6.02 -15.89
N LYS A 165 -6.70 5.54 -16.18
CA LYS A 165 -6.46 4.53 -17.23
C LYS A 165 -6.69 3.09 -16.76
N ILE A 166 -6.61 2.84 -15.46
CA ILE A 166 -6.65 1.50 -14.88
C ILE A 166 -7.82 1.30 -13.91
N GLY A 167 -8.54 2.37 -13.53
CA GLY A 167 -9.63 2.26 -12.57
C GLY A 167 -10.37 3.55 -12.34
N LYS A 168 -11.08 3.61 -11.23
CA LYS A 168 -11.80 4.81 -10.78
C LYS A 168 -11.00 5.50 -9.67
N VAL A 169 -10.93 6.83 -9.74
CA VAL A 169 -10.46 7.67 -8.65
C VAL A 169 -11.68 8.21 -7.92
N ILE A 170 -11.72 8.06 -6.61
CA ILE A 170 -12.79 8.60 -5.77
C ILE A 170 -12.22 9.41 -4.61
N HIS A 171 -13.03 10.34 -4.09
CA HIS A 171 -12.75 11.16 -2.93
C HIS A 171 -13.78 10.89 -1.82
N ILE A 172 -13.35 10.90 -0.55
CA ILE A 172 -14.20 10.54 0.59
C ILE A 172 -15.50 11.38 0.70
N PRO A 173 -15.52 12.70 0.43
CA PRO A 173 -16.75 13.49 0.48
C PRO A 173 -17.81 13.06 -0.54
N GLN A 174 -17.44 12.31 -1.56
CA GLN A 174 -18.37 11.81 -2.59
C GLN A 174 -19.03 10.49 -2.18
N ARG A 175 -19.60 10.44 -0.97
CA ARG A 175 -20.50 9.40 -0.47
C ARG A 175 -20.05 7.96 -0.75
N LEU A 176 -19.38 7.35 0.20
CA LEU A 176 -19.22 5.89 0.30
C LEU A 176 -20.55 5.09 0.24
N GLY A 177 -21.69 5.76 0.10
CA GLY A 177 -23.02 5.15 0.08
C GLY A 177 -23.39 4.39 -1.20
N LYS A 178 -22.46 4.18 -2.15
CA LYS A 178 -22.68 3.41 -3.40
C LYS A 178 -21.39 2.73 -3.89
N ILE A 179 -20.57 2.18 -3.01
CA ILE A 179 -19.51 1.24 -3.38
C ILE A 179 -20.04 -0.19 -3.13
N VAL A 180 -21.18 -0.48 -3.71
CA VAL A 180 -21.75 -1.84 -3.82
C VAL A 180 -22.11 -2.06 -5.27
#